data_05844b140af79ab04bf6de949da6a9b4
#
_entry.id   05844b140af79ab04bf6de949da6a9b4
#
_cell.length_a   1.000
_cell.length_b   1.000
_cell.length_c   1.000
_cell.angle_alpha   90.00
_cell.angle_beta   90.00
_cell.angle_gamma   90.00
#
_symmetry.space_group_name_H-M   'P 1'
#
loop_
_entity.id
_entity.type
_entity.pdbx_description
1 polymer ?
#
loop_
_entity_poly.entity_id
_entity_poly.type
_entity_poly.pdbx_seq_one_letter_code
_entity_poly.pdbx_strand_id
1 'polypeptide(L)'
;MPAQLLDGKVMAAELEEELKKRVEALKEKGYTPGLTVILVGDDPASQTYVSNKEKACARLGIRSRTLRMPADTTQETLEAAIREANADPSVNGILVQLPLPRHLDGDRALSLILPEKDVDGFHDINAGRLSRGLDCVVACTPKGALHMLKRAGIPISGKEAVVVGRSNIVGKPMALLLLQENATVTICHSRTVDLASHTGRADILVAAIGKPRFITADMVKDGAVVVDVGINRVDGKLCGDVDFEPVSQKASYITPVPGGVGKMTIAMLMDNTVAAAEKAAAAL
;
A
#
# COMPACT_ATOMS: atom_id res chain seq x y z
N MET A 1 -19.18 21.83 -8.95
CA MET A 1 -19.54 20.47 -9.39
C MET A 1 -18.93 19.53 -8.37
N PRO A 2 -19.57 18.43 -8.01
CA PRO A 2 -18.96 17.47 -7.08
C PRO A 2 -17.67 16.89 -7.66
N ALA A 3 -16.77 16.48 -6.78
CA ALA A 3 -15.47 15.91 -7.14
C ALA A 3 -15.60 14.67 -8.04
N GLN A 4 -14.66 14.49 -8.97
CA GLN A 4 -14.53 13.25 -9.70
C GLN A 4 -13.99 12.16 -8.74
N LEU A 5 -14.56 10.96 -8.84
CA LEU A 5 -14.11 9.86 -8.00
C LEU A 5 -12.84 9.22 -8.55
N LEU A 6 -11.82 9.11 -7.71
CA LEU A 6 -10.69 8.23 -7.93
C LEU A 6 -11.11 6.81 -7.50
N ASP A 7 -11.72 6.07 -8.42
CA ASP A 7 -12.25 4.73 -8.15
C ASP A 7 -11.14 3.69 -8.19
N GLY A 8 -10.67 3.32 -6.99
CA GLY A 8 -9.62 2.30 -6.84
C GLY A 8 -10.06 0.89 -7.28
N LYS A 9 -11.37 0.62 -7.34
CA LYS A 9 -11.88 -0.67 -7.79
C LYS A 9 -11.73 -0.82 -9.31
N VAL A 10 -12.03 0.24 -10.06
CA VAL A 10 -11.84 0.27 -11.52
C VAL A 10 -10.36 0.21 -11.86
N MET A 11 -9.54 1.08 -11.23
CA MET A 11 -8.10 1.15 -11.49
C MET A 11 -7.36 -0.14 -11.10
N ALA A 12 -7.78 -0.80 -10.01
CA ALA A 12 -7.23 -2.11 -9.64
C ALA A 12 -7.56 -3.20 -10.67
N ALA A 13 -8.78 -3.20 -11.23
CA ALA A 13 -9.15 -4.14 -12.27
C ALA A 13 -8.34 -3.93 -13.57
N GLU A 14 -8.12 -2.69 -13.97
CA GLU A 14 -7.26 -2.35 -15.12
C GLU A 14 -5.82 -2.85 -14.90
N LEU A 15 -5.25 -2.60 -13.72
CA LEU A 15 -3.92 -3.09 -13.38
C LEU A 15 -3.87 -4.62 -13.34
N GLU A 16 -4.90 -5.30 -12.82
CA GLU A 16 -4.97 -6.77 -12.84
C GLU A 16 -4.91 -7.32 -14.27
N GLU A 17 -5.53 -6.68 -15.27
CA GLU A 17 -5.44 -7.10 -16.67
C GLU A 17 -4.03 -6.90 -17.26
N GLU A 18 -3.34 -5.83 -16.89
CA GLU A 18 -1.93 -5.62 -17.25
C GLU A 18 -1.03 -6.70 -16.61
N LEU A 19 -1.26 -7.02 -15.34
CA LEU A 19 -0.50 -8.03 -14.60
C LEU A 19 -0.71 -9.45 -15.17
N LYS A 20 -1.92 -9.81 -15.60
CA LYS A 20 -2.18 -11.09 -16.26
C LYS A 20 -1.25 -11.31 -17.45
N LYS A 21 -1.12 -10.30 -18.32
CA LYS A 21 -0.24 -10.37 -19.51
C LYS A 21 1.22 -10.58 -19.10
N ARG A 22 1.68 -9.89 -18.05
CA ARG A 22 3.06 -10.03 -17.53
C ARG A 22 3.30 -11.42 -16.94
N VAL A 23 2.32 -11.96 -16.20
CA VAL A 23 2.40 -13.32 -15.65
C VAL A 23 2.40 -14.38 -16.76
N GLU A 24 1.58 -14.21 -17.80
CA GLU A 24 1.56 -15.11 -18.96
C GLU A 24 2.91 -15.11 -19.70
N ALA A 25 3.49 -13.94 -19.94
CA ALA A 25 4.81 -13.82 -20.55
C ALA A 25 5.94 -14.47 -19.72
N LEU A 26 5.83 -14.45 -18.38
CA LEU A 26 6.75 -15.19 -17.50
C LEU A 26 6.54 -16.70 -17.61
N LYS A 27 5.29 -17.18 -17.68
CA LYS A 27 4.97 -18.59 -17.81
C LYS A 27 5.44 -19.19 -19.15
N GLU A 28 5.34 -18.43 -20.22
CA GLU A 28 5.89 -18.82 -21.53
C GLU A 28 7.40 -19.06 -21.49
N LYS A 29 8.11 -18.36 -20.58
CA LYS A 29 9.54 -18.59 -20.29
C LYS A 29 9.80 -19.70 -19.26
N GLY A 30 8.76 -20.43 -18.84
CA GLY A 30 8.86 -21.48 -17.82
C GLY A 30 8.91 -20.96 -16.38
N TYR A 31 8.64 -19.67 -16.14
CA TYR A 31 8.76 -19.06 -14.81
C TYR A 31 7.38 -18.67 -14.26
N THR A 32 7.01 -19.18 -13.10
CA THR A 32 5.73 -18.85 -12.44
C THR A 32 6.00 -18.00 -11.20
N PRO A 33 5.49 -16.76 -11.11
CA PRO A 33 5.63 -15.96 -9.91
C PRO A 33 5.09 -16.66 -8.67
N GLY A 34 5.80 -16.54 -7.54
CA GLY A 34 5.44 -17.18 -6.28
C GLY A 34 5.36 -16.18 -5.12
N LEU A 35 4.27 -16.23 -4.35
CA LEU A 35 4.04 -15.45 -3.14
C LEU A 35 3.86 -16.36 -1.94
N THR A 36 4.64 -16.16 -0.90
CA THR A 36 4.43 -16.80 0.42
C THR A 36 3.85 -15.77 1.39
N VAL A 37 2.70 -16.10 1.96
CA VAL A 37 2.03 -15.30 3.00
C VAL A 37 2.17 -16.05 4.34
N ILE A 38 2.66 -15.37 5.37
CA ILE A 38 2.78 -15.91 6.72
C ILE A 38 1.72 -15.23 7.59
N LEU A 39 0.81 -16.03 8.15
CA LEU A 39 -0.26 -15.60 9.04
C LEU A 39 -0.07 -16.27 10.39
N VAL A 40 0.05 -15.49 11.46
CA VAL A 40 0.16 -16.02 12.84
C VAL A 40 -1.08 -15.63 13.62
N GLY A 41 -1.75 -16.65 14.19
CA GLY A 41 -2.98 -16.47 14.96
C GLY A 41 -4.25 -16.43 14.12
N ASP A 42 -5.37 -16.16 14.79
CA ASP A 42 -6.73 -16.36 14.28
C ASP A 42 -7.54 -15.06 14.15
N ASP A 43 -6.87 -13.90 14.07
CA ASP A 43 -7.57 -12.62 13.91
C ASP A 43 -8.44 -12.62 12.64
N PRO A 44 -9.78 -12.42 12.76
CA PRO A 44 -10.70 -12.53 11.64
C PRO A 44 -10.45 -11.52 10.51
N ALA A 45 -9.95 -10.32 10.87
CA ALA A 45 -9.63 -9.30 9.88
C ALA A 45 -8.41 -9.74 9.05
N SER A 46 -7.36 -10.24 9.71
CA SER A 46 -6.16 -10.78 9.06
C SER A 46 -6.48 -11.96 8.14
N GLN A 47 -7.35 -12.87 8.58
CA GLN A 47 -7.81 -14.00 7.75
C GLN A 47 -8.54 -13.52 6.49
N THR A 48 -9.40 -12.50 6.62
CA THR A 48 -10.11 -11.90 5.48
C THR A 48 -9.13 -11.27 4.48
N TYR A 49 -8.12 -10.53 4.97
CA TYR A 49 -7.09 -9.93 4.12
C TYR A 49 -6.26 -10.98 3.39
N VAL A 50 -5.84 -12.03 4.08
CA VAL A 50 -5.09 -13.16 3.47
C VAL A 50 -5.94 -13.85 2.42
N SER A 51 -7.20 -14.17 2.69
CA SER A 51 -8.11 -14.79 1.71
C SER A 51 -8.28 -13.92 0.45
N ASN A 52 -8.35 -12.60 0.59
CA ASN A 52 -8.44 -11.70 -0.56
C ASN A 52 -7.15 -11.70 -1.40
N LYS A 53 -5.97 -11.82 -0.76
CA LYS A 53 -4.67 -11.95 -1.44
C LYS A 53 -4.55 -13.28 -2.17
N GLU A 54 -4.96 -14.39 -1.53
CA GLU A 54 -5.03 -15.72 -2.16
C GLU A 54 -5.89 -15.71 -3.43
N LYS A 55 -7.09 -15.10 -3.35
CA LYS A 55 -7.98 -14.94 -4.50
C LYS A 55 -7.37 -14.09 -5.61
N ALA A 56 -6.65 -13.03 -5.27
CA ALA A 56 -5.95 -12.19 -6.24
C ALA A 56 -4.84 -12.98 -6.95
N CYS A 57 -4.02 -13.72 -6.20
CA CYS A 57 -3.01 -14.62 -6.78
C CYS A 57 -3.63 -15.63 -7.76
N ALA A 58 -4.73 -16.27 -7.35
CA ALA A 58 -5.41 -17.27 -8.20
C ALA A 58 -5.94 -16.66 -9.51
N ARG A 59 -6.54 -15.45 -9.45
CA ARG A 59 -7.02 -14.74 -10.66
C ARG A 59 -5.89 -14.39 -11.64
N LEU A 60 -4.70 -14.09 -11.11
CA LEU A 60 -3.53 -13.69 -11.90
C LEU A 60 -2.65 -14.89 -12.30
N GLY A 61 -2.91 -16.07 -11.76
CA GLY A 61 -2.08 -17.25 -12.00
C GLY A 61 -0.71 -17.19 -11.30
N ILE A 62 -0.61 -16.44 -10.21
CA ILE A 62 0.53 -16.41 -9.30
C ILE A 62 0.40 -17.59 -8.32
N ARG A 63 1.47 -18.34 -8.12
CA ARG A 63 1.49 -19.42 -7.12
C ARG A 63 1.48 -18.80 -5.73
N SER A 64 0.49 -19.14 -4.89
CA SER A 64 0.38 -18.64 -3.52
C SER A 64 0.50 -19.79 -2.53
N ARG A 65 1.36 -19.62 -1.53
CA ARG A 65 1.48 -20.50 -0.36
C ARG A 65 1.18 -19.67 0.90
N THR A 66 0.18 -20.08 1.68
CA THR A 66 -0.11 -19.47 2.97
C THR A 66 0.34 -20.39 4.10
N LEU A 67 1.29 -19.92 4.89
CA LEU A 67 1.72 -20.57 6.13
C LEU A 67 0.85 -20.04 7.28
N ARG A 68 -0.06 -20.88 7.77
CA ARG A 68 -0.92 -20.57 8.91
C ARG A 68 -0.28 -21.12 10.16
N MET A 69 0.10 -20.24 11.08
CA MET A 69 0.83 -20.56 12.30
C MET A 69 -0.07 -20.29 13.52
N PRO A 70 -0.02 -21.13 14.56
CA PRO A 70 -0.79 -20.93 15.79
C PRO A 70 -0.48 -19.59 16.47
N ALA A 71 -1.42 -19.10 17.29
CA ALA A 71 -1.25 -17.82 17.99
C ALA A 71 -0.11 -17.81 19.02
N ASP A 72 0.28 -18.96 19.53
CA ASP A 72 1.39 -19.19 20.47
C ASP A 72 2.72 -19.49 19.78
N THR A 73 2.82 -19.33 18.46
CA THR A 73 4.05 -19.50 17.68
C THR A 73 5.18 -18.66 18.29
N THR A 74 6.36 -19.28 18.48
CA THR A 74 7.52 -18.56 19.02
C THR A 74 8.19 -17.69 17.96
N GLN A 75 8.97 -16.70 18.40
CA GLN A 75 9.73 -15.83 17.49
C GLN A 75 10.68 -16.64 16.59
N GLU A 76 11.37 -17.64 17.17
CA GLU A 76 12.30 -18.50 16.45
C GLU A 76 11.60 -19.31 15.35
N THR A 77 10.40 -19.80 15.62
CA THR A 77 9.61 -20.57 14.64
C THR A 77 9.16 -19.67 13.48
N LEU A 78 8.71 -18.44 13.77
CA LEU A 78 8.36 -17.45 12.74
C LEU A 78 9.58 -17.10 11.88
N GLU A 79 10.72 -16.82 12.52
CA GLU A 79 11.96 -16.48 11.81
C GLU A 79 12.48 -17.64 10.95
N ALA A 80 12.36 -18.90 11.44
CA ALA A 80 12.72 -20.07 10.65
C ALA A 80 11.88 -20.20 9.38
N ALA A 81 10.55 -19.94 9.47
CA ALA A 81 9.67 -19.95 8.32
C ALA A 81 10.02 -18.83 7.30
N ILE A 82 10.42 -17.66 7.78
CA ILE A 82 10.89 -16.58 6.89
C ILE A 82 12.19 -16.97 6.19
N ARG A 83 13.16 -17.57 6.93
CA ARG A 83 14.43 -18.03 6.33
C ARG A 83 14.23 -19.15 5.31
N GLU A 84 13.28 -20.08 5.55
CA GLU A 84 12.89 -21.09 4.58
C GLU A 84 12.34 -20.46 3.30
N ALA A 85 11.40 -19.50 3.43
CA ALA A 85 10.83 -18.79 2.29
C ALA A 85 11.89 -17.95 1.53
N ASN A 86 12.85 -17.35 2.25
CA ASN A 86 13.98 -16.65 1.62
C ASN A 86 14.86 -17.57 0.77
N ALA A 87 15.12 -18.78 1.27
CA ALA A 87 15.97 -19.77 0.59
C ALA A 87 15.27 -20.45 -0.61
N ASP A 88 13.95 -20.43 -0.67
CA ASP A 88 13.18 -21.04 -1.77
C ASP A 88 13.27 -20.19 -3.04
N PRO A 89 13.92 -20.66 -4.13
CA PRO A 89 14.02 -19.92 -5.38
C PRO A 89 12.68 -19.76 -6.10
N SER A 90 11.69 -20.56 -5.74
CA SER A 90 10.33 -20.47 -6.28
C SER A 90 9.48 -19.41 -5.61
N VAL A 91 9.96 -18.77 -4.54
CA VAL A 91 9.31 -17.67 -3.81
C VAL A 91 9.92 -16.35 -4.24
N ASN A 92 9.14 -15.51 -4.88
CA ASN A 92 9.53 -14.18 -5.32
C ASN A 92 9.08 -13.08 -4.36
N GLY A 93 8.01 -13.34 -3.61
CA GLY A 93 7.49 -12.43 -2.60
C GLY A 93 7.20 -13.13 -1.29
N ILE A 94 7.53 -12.44 -0.19
CA ILE A 94 7.21 -12.87 1.18
C ILE A 94 6.42 -11.75 1.84
N LEU A 95 5.33 -12.13 2.50
CA LEU A 95 4.49 -11.22 3.24
C LEU A 95 4.21 -11.80 4.62
N VAL A 96 4.56 -11.07 5.67
CA VAL A 96 4.13 -11.35 7.04
C VAL A 96 2.90 -10.51 7.35
N GLN A 97 1.75 -11.17 7.53
CA GLN A 97 0.48 -10.46 7.78
C GLN A 97 0.48 -9.81 9.15
N LEU A 98 0.43 -8.49 9.18
CA LEU A 98 0.26 -7.71 10.40
C LEU A 98 -1.24 -7.52 10.76
N PRO A 99 -1.58 -7.33 12.04
CA PRO A 99 -0.68 -7.35 13.20
C PRO A 99 -0.29 -8.78 13.61
N LEU A 100 0.90 -8.92 14.17
CA LEU A 100 1.31 -10.16 14.83
C LEU A 100 0.80 -10.21 16.28
N PRO A 101 0.71 -11.41 16.90
CA PRO A 101 0.53 -11.54 18.34
C PRO A 101 1.55 -10.72 19.14
N ARG A 102 1.14 -10.15 20.29
CA ARG A 102 1.94 -9.14 21.05
C ARG A 102 3.30 -9.63 21.54
N HIS A 103 3.50 -10.93 21.66
CA HIS A 103 4.78 -11.51 22.13
C HIS A 103 5.81 -11.65 21.00
N LEU A 104 5.42 -11.40 19.74
CA LEU A 104 6.30 -11.44 18.59
C LEU A 104 6.78 -10.03 18.24
N ASP A 105 8.06 -9.95 17.90
CA ASP A 105 8.69 -8.74 17.38
C ASP A 105 8.50 -8.67 15.86
N GLY A 106 7.55 -7.84 15.44
CA GLY A 106 7.23 -7.67 14.03
C GLY A 106 8.34 -6.99 13.22
N ASP A 107 9.01 -5.99 13.80
CA ASP A 107 10.09 -5.27 13.11
C ASP A 107 11.27 -6.21 12.86
N ARG A 108 11.61 -7.03 13.86
CA ARG A 108 12.62 -8.06 13.72
C ARG A 108 12.23 -9.11 12.66
N ALA A 109 10.99 -9.56 12.63
CA ALA A 109 10.51 -10.50 11.62
C ALA A 109 10.60 -9.91 10.20
N LEU A 110 10.15 -8.67 10.01
CA LEU A 110 10.18 -7.99 8.71
C LEU A 110 11.62 -7.75 8.22
N SER A 111 12.56 -7.43 9.12
CA SER A 111 13.97 -7.22 8.77
C SER A 111 14.71 -8.48 8.29
N LEU A 112 14.15 -9.67 8.52
CA LEU A 112 14.70 -10.94 8.03
C LEU A 112 14.28 -11.28 6.60
N ILE A 113 13.25 -10.65 6.07
CA ILE A 113 12.85 -10.85 4.67
C ILE A 113 13.95 -10.26 3.78
N LEU A 114 14.37 -10.99 2.73
CA LEU A 114 15.30 -10.41 1.77
C LEU A 114 14.68 -9.19 1.08
N PRO A 115 15.38 -8.05 0.95
CA PRO A 115 14.82 -6.81 0.41
C PRO A 115 14.16 -6.97 -0.96
N GLU A 116 14.68 -7.86 -1.82
CA GLU A 116 14.12 -8.18 -3.12
C GLU A 116 12.85 -9.06 -3.07
N LYS A 117 12.59 -9.73 -1.93
CA LYS A 117 11.39 -10.53 -1.68
C LYS A 117 10.38 -9.83 -0.75
N ASP A 118 10.71 -8.66 -0.22
CA ASP A 118 9.83 -7.84 0.62
C ASP A 118 8.77 -7.14 -0.24
N VAL A 119 7.74 -7.87 -0.64
CA VAL A 119 6.71 -7.34 -1.56
C VAL A 119 5.72 -6.38 -0.90
N ASP A 120 5.69 -6.27 0.42
CA ASP A 120 4.97 -5.20 1.13
C ASP A 120 5.74 -3.86 1.12
N GLY A 121 7.07 -3.90 0.93
CA GLY A 121 7.93 -2.71 0.86
C GLY A 121 8.21 -2.07 2.22
N PHE A 122 8.31 -2.87 3.28
CA PHE A 122 8.50 -2.38 4.65
C PHE A 122 9.94 -2.52 5.16
N HIS A 123 10.80 -3.24 4.42
CA HIS A 123 12.18 -3.46 4.81
C HIS A 123 12.99 -2.16 4.79
N ASP A 124 13.82 -1.94 5.82
CA ASP A 124 14.63 -0.71 5.99
C ASP A 124 15.52 -0.40 4.79
N ILE A 125 16.07 -1.42 4.11
CA ILE A 125 16.86 -1.24 2.89
C ILE A 125 15.99 -0.65 1.78
N ASN A 126 14.75 -1.11 1.59
CA ASN A 126 13.83 -0.58 0.60
C ASN A 126 13.41 0.86 0.96
N ALA A 127 13.14 1.13 2.23
CA ALA A 127 12.86 2.48 2.72
C ALA A 127 14.06 3.45 2.49
N GLY A 128 15.27 2.99 2.74
CA GLY A 128 16.50 3.75 2.48
C GLY A 128 16.73 4.01 0.99
N ARG A 129 16.50 3.00 0.13
CA ARG A 129 16.58 3.15 -1.33
C ARG A 129 15.53 4.11 -1.86
N LEU A 130 14.28 4.02 -1.37
CA LEU A 130 13.21 4.97 -1.71
C LEU A 130 13.60 6.40 -1.37
N SER A 131 14.15 6.64 -0.16
CA SER A 131 14.61 7.97 0.26
C SER A 131 15.70 8.55 -0.65
N ARG A 132 16.49 7.70 -1.30
CA ARG A 132 17.57 8.09 -2.23
C ARG A 132 17.12 8.13 -3.70
N GLY A 133 15.84 7.84 -4.01
CA GLY A 133 15.35 7.74 -5.38
C GLY A 133 15.93 6.55 -6.16
N LEU A 134 16.38 5.50 -5.49
CA LEU A 134 16.90 4.28 -6.11
C LEU A 134 15.79 3.27 -6.34
N ASP A 135 16.01 2.36 -7.30
CA ASP A 135 15.07 1.25 -7.55
C ASP A 135 14.94 0.35 -6.32
N CYS A 136 13.70 0.16 -5.89
CA CYS A 136 13.35 -0.63 -4.71
C CYS A 136 11.91 -1.12 -4.78
N VAL A 137 11.58 -2.05 -3.91
CA VAL A 137 10.17 -2.36 -3.63
C VAL A 137 9.57 -1.22 -2.81
N VAL A 138 8.46 -0.69 -3.27
CA VAL A 138 7.74 0.41 -2.60
C VAL A 138 6.55 -0.13 -1.86
N ALA A 139 6.28 0.42 -0.67
CA ALA A 139 5.11 0.07 0.14
C ALA A 139 3.81 0.15 -0.68
N CYS A 140 3.00 -0.91 -0.62
CA CYS A 140 1.87 -1.13 -1.54
C CYS A 140 0.84 -0.01 -1.50
N THR A 141 0.46 0.49 -0.32
CA THR A 141 -0.57 1.51 -0.16
C THR A 141 -0.17 2.86 -0.77
N PRO A 142 1.00 3.46 -0.44
CA PRO A 142 1.44 4.70 -1.08
C PRO A 142 1.73 4.54 -2.58
N LYS A 143 2.26 3.38 -3.01
CA LYS A 143 2.42 3.06 -4.44
C LYS A 143 1.07 3.07 -5.16
N GLY A 144 0.04 2.50 -4.54
CA GLY A 144 -1.32 2.51 -5.08
C GLY A 144 -1.93 3.91 -5.15
N ALA A 145 -1.74 4.72 -4.13
CA ALA A 145 -2.18 6.12 -4.12
C ALA A 145 -1.51 6.94 -5.25
N LEU A 146 -0.19 6.80 -5.42
CA LEU A 146 0.53 7.44 -6.52
C LEU A 146 0.03 6.94 -7.89
N HIS A 147 -0.17 5.63 -8.04
CA HIS A 147 -0.70 5.05 -9.28
C HIS A 147 -2.06 5.66 -9.65
N MET A 148 -2.97 5.83 -8.66
CA MET A 148 -4.27 6.46 -8.89
C MET A 148 -4.14 7.89 -9.39
N LEU A 149 -3.25 8.68 -8.81
CA LEU A 149 -2.99 10.05 -9.25
C LEU A 149 -2.50 10.08 -10.71
N LYS A 150 -1.51 9.24 -11.03
CA LYS A 150 -0.94 9.14 -12.39
C LYS A 150 -1.96 8.65 -13.41
N ARG A 151 -2.73 7.62 -13.07
CA ARG A 151 -3.75 7.03 -13.96
C ARG A 151 -4.88 8.02 -14.27
N ALA A 152 -5.24 8.88 -13.32
CA ALA A 152 -6.20 9.94 -13.52
C ALA A 152 -5.64 11.17 -14.27
N GLY A 153 -4.36 11.14 -14.67
CA GLY A 153 -3.71 12.26 -15.38
C GLY A 153 -3.53 13.51 -14.50
N ILE A 154 -3.52 13.35 -13.18
CA ILE A 154 -3.38 14.48 -12.25
C ILE A 154 -1.94 14.97 -12.26
N PRO A 155 -1.68 16.26 -12.58
CA PRO A 155 -0.34 16.81 -12.55
C PRO A 155 0.18 16.88 -11.12
N ILE A 156 1.37 16.30 -10.87
CA ILE A 156 2.01 16.28 -9.54
C ILE A 156 3.18 17.26 -9.49
N SER A 157 3.95 17.37 -10.58
CA SER A 157 5.13 18.24 -10.64
C SER A 157 4.76 19.70 -10.41
N GLY A 158 5.48 20.35 -9.50
CA GLY A 158 5.29 21.76 -9.11
C GLY A 158 4.07 22.00 -8.20
N LYS A 159 3.39 20.95 -7.74
CA LYS A 159 2.22 21.07 -6.85
C LYS A 159 2.61 21.08 -5.38
N GLU A 160 1.82 21.80 -4.57
CA GLU A 160 1.85 21.71 -3.11
C GLU A 160 1.15 20.43 -2.68
N ALA A 161 1.89 19.49 -2.13
CA ALA A 161 1.37 18.24 -1.60
C ALA A 161 1.47 18.21 -0.07
N VAL A 162 0.36 17.92 0.60
CA VAL A 162 0.34 17.78 2.05
C VAL A 162 -0.05 16.35 2.41
N VAL A 163 0.81 15.68 3.17
CA VAL A 163 0.56 14.33 3.68
C VAL A 163 0.28 14.42 5.18
N VAL A 164 -0.95 14.13 5.58
CA VAL A 164 -1.35 14.08 6.99
C VAL A 164 -1.18 12.65 7.50
N GLY A 165 -0.10 12.42 8.21
CA GLY A 165 0.36 11.13 8.69
C GLY A 165 1.85 10.92 8.43
N ARG A 166 2.54 10.22 9.36
CA ARG A 166 3.99 9.98 9.25
C ARG A 166 4.40 8.54 9.58
N SER A 167 3.51 7.59 9.35
CA SER A 167 3.83 6.18 9.54
C SER A 167 4.93 5.72 8.57
N ASN A 168 5.70 4.71 8.96
CA ASN A 168 6.75 4.13 8.10
C ASN A 168 6.15 3.42 6.89
N ILE A 169 4.92 2.93 7.01
CA ILE A 169 4.26 2.11 5.98
C ILE A 169 3.40 2.92 5.00
N VAL A 170 3.02 4.17 5.32
CA VAL A 170 2.18 5.01 4.44
C VAL A 170 2.69 6.44 4.34
N GLY A 171 2.69 7.21 5.44
CA GLY A 171 2.90 8.66 5.38
C GLY A 171 4.27 9.06 4.86
N LYS A 172 5.35 8.48 5.40
CA LYS A 172 6.72 8.76 4.94
C LYS A 172 6.95 8.31 3.49
N PRO A 173 6.64 7.05 3.09
CA PRO A 173 6.83 6.62 1.71
C PRO A 173 5.94 7.41 0.73
N MET A 174 4.73 7.81 1.09
CA MET A 174 3.88 8.65 0.25
C MET A 174 4.52 10.02 -0.01
N ALA A 175 5.07 10.64 1.02
CA ALA A 175 5.76 11.92 0.89
C ALA A 175 7.00 11.81 -0.02
N LEU A 176 7.78 10.74 0.12
CA LEU A 176 8.95 10.48 -0.73
C LEU A 176 8.55 10.25 -2.18
N LEU A 177 7.48 9.51 -2.43
CA LEU A 177 6.96 9.30 -3.79
C LEU A 177 6.50 10.60 -4.45
N LEU A 178 5.75 11.45 -3.73
CA LEU A 178 5.33 12.74 -4.25
C LEU A 178 6.52 13.68 -4.51
N LEU A 179 7.54 13.63 -3.63
CA LEU A 179 8.78 14.37 -3.83
C LEU A 179 9.53 13.91 -5.09
N GLN A 180 9.60 12.60 -5.36
CA GLN A 180 10.20 12.05 -6.58
C GLN A 180 9.44 12.46 -7.85
N GLU A 181 8.15 12.74 -7.74
CA GLU A 181 7.32 13.29 -8.83
C GLU A 181 7.40 14.84 -8.90
N ASN A 182 8.39 15.45 -8.22
CA ASN A 182 8.66 16.90 -8.19
C ASN A 182 7.55 17.74 -7.54
N ALA A 183 6.78 17.20 -6.58
CA ALA A 183 5.93 18.01 -5.73
C ALA A 183 6.72 18.71 -4.62
N THR A 184 6.24 19.86 -4.14
CA THR A 184 6.65 20.44 -2.86
C THR A 184 5.86 19.77 -1.76
N VAL A 185 6.52 19.03 -0.85
CA VAL A 185 5.84 18.16 0.09
C VAL A 185 5.95 18.67 1.52
N THR A 186 4.81 18.76 2.20
CA THR A 186 4.71 19.00 3.64
C THR A 186 4.13 17.76 4.33
N ILE A 187 4.83 17.27 5.37
CA ILE A 187 4.33 16.18 6.23
C ILE A 187 3.75 16.78 7.50
N CYS A 188 2.47 16.52 7.76
CA CYS A 188 1.78 16.91 8.98
C CYS A 188 1.51 15.70 9.88
N HIS A 189 1.45 15.94 11.18
CA HIS A 189 1.28 14.88 12.19
C HIS A 189 0.62 15.41 13.47
N SER A 190 0.44 14.58 14.47
CA SER A 190 -0.23 14.91 15.75
C SER A 190 0.42 16.05 16.55
N ARG A 191 1.60 16.52 16.18
CA ARG A 191 2.31 17.66 16.81
C ARG A 191 2.36 18.88 15.91
N THR A 192 1.74 18.83 14.71
CA THR A 192 1.66 19.98 13.81
C THR A 192 0.75 21.03 14.42
N VAL A 193 1.26 22.26 14.50
CA VAL A 193 0.48 23.41 14.95
C VAL A 193 -0.30 23.94 13.75
N ASP A 194 -1.54 24.34 13.96
CA ASP A 194 -2.42 24.89 12.93
C ASP A 194 -2.48 24.01 11.65
N LEU A 195 -2.93 22.78 11.82
CA LEU A 195 -3.02 21.81 10.73
C LEU A 195 -3.81 22.36 9.53
N ALA A 196 -4.89 23.13 9.79
CA ALA A 196 -5.74 23.66 8.74
C ALA A 196 -5.01 24.63 7.80
N SER A 197 -4.07 25.44 8.32
CA SER A 197 -3.24 26.32 7.47
C SER A 197 -2.34 25.55 6.51
N HIS A 198 -1.89 24.35 6.90
CA HIS A 198 -1.11 23.49 6.02
C HIS A 198 -1.98 22.79 4.97
N THR A 199 -3.07 22.16 5.42
CA THR A 199 -3.94 21.37 4.52
C THR A 199 -4.73 22.26 3.57
N GLY A 200 -5.15 23.47 4.02
CA GLY A 200 -5.92 24.44 3.22
C GLY A 200 -5.16 25.04 2.03
N ARG A 201 -3.84 24.85 1.91
CA ARG A 201 -3.05 25.27 0.73
C ARG A 201 -2.72 24.11 -0.23
N ALA A 202 -3.01 22.86 0.15
CA ALA A 202 -2.64 21.68 -0.62
C ALA A 202 -3.39 21.60 -1.95
N ASP A 203 -2.66 21.47 -3.06
CA ASP A 203 -3.18 21.03 -4.34
C ASP A 203 -3.51 19.54 -4.30
N ILE A 204 -2.67 18.76 -3.60
CA ILE A 204 -2.85 17.32 -3.36
C ILE A 204 -2.80 17.09 -1.85
N LEU A 205 -3.89 16.62 -1.28
CA LEU A 205 -4.01 16.29 0.14
C LEU A 205 -4.13 14.77 0.32
N VAL A 206 -3.22 14.19 1.08
CA VAL A 206 -3.25 12.77 1.43
C VAL A 206 -3.56 12.63 2.93
N ALA A 207 -4.65 11.98 3.27
CA ALA A 207 -5.04 11.69 4.65
C ALA A 207 -4.70 10.23 5.00
N ALA A 208 -3.81 10.02 6.00
CA ALA A 208 -3.31 8.72 6.42
C ALA A 208 -3.03 8.68 7.94
N ILE A 209 -4.04 8.97 8.74
CA ILE A 209 -3.95 9.10 10.21
C ILE A 209 -4.76 8.08 11.00
N GLY A 210 -5.67 7.34 10.34
CA GLY A 210 -6.54 6.37 10.99
C GLY A 210 -7.52 7.00 11.98
N LYS A 211 -8.04 8.19 11.66
CA LYS A 211 -9.05 8.90 12.46
C LYS A 211 -10.28 9.19 11.59
N PRO A 212 -11.45 8.62 11.92
CA PRO A 212 -12.62 8.73 11.09
C PRO A 212 -13.07 10.19 10.91
N ARG A 213 -13.27 10.62 9.66
CA ARG A 213 -13.81 11.93 9.26
C ARG A 213 -13.09 13.13 9.89
N PHE A 214 -11.80 12.99 10.16
CA PHE A 214 -11.01 14.03 10.81
C PHE A 214 -10.71 15.23 9.89
N ILE A 215 -10.51 14.97 8.60
CA ILE A 215 -10.30 16.04 7.60
C ILE A 215 -11.65 16.56 7.12
N THR A 216 -11.97 17.79 7.50
CA THR A 216 -13.22 18.47 7.21
C THR A 216 -13.07 19.44 6.03
N ALA A 217 -14.19 19.93 5.45
CA ALA A 217 -14.16 20.77 4.26
C ALA A 217 -13.45 22.12 4.45
N ASP A 218 -13.46 22.69 5.65
CA ASP A 218 -12.72 23.91 5.99
C ASP A 218 -11.20 23.71 5.97
N MET A 219 -10.73 22.46 6.11
CA MET A 219 -9.32 22.09 6.03
C MET A 219 -8.83 21.81 4.60
N VAL A 220 -9.69 21.89 3.60
CA VAL A 220 -9.36 21.50 2.21
C VAL A 220 -9.43 22.73 1.30
N LYS A 221 -8.43 22.89 0.42
CA LYS A 221 -8.40 23.91 -0.63
C LYS A 221 -9.49 23.64 -1.68
N ASP A 222 -10.11 24.69 -2.21
CA ASP A 222 -11.04 24.57 -3.33
C ASP A 222 -10.32 23.99 -4.56
N GLY A 223 -10.91 22.95 -5.14
CA GLY A 223 -10.35 22.25 -6.29
C GLY A 223 -9.18 21.31 -5.97
N ALA A 224 -8.85 21.06 -4.70
CA ALA A 224 -7.80 20.10 -4.32
C ALA A 224 -8.13 18.68 -4.77
N VAL A 225 -7.06 17.89 -4.98
CA VAL A 225 -7.14 16.43 -5.11
C VAL A 225 -6.99 15.82 -3.73
N VAL A 226 -7.98 15.03 -3.29
CA VAL A 226 -8.00 14.43 -1.96
C VAL A 226 -7.86 12.91 -2.03
N VAL A 227 -6.79 12.38 -1.46
CA VAL A 227 -6.52 10.94 -1.37
C VAL A 227 -6.69 10.49 0.08
N ASP A 228 -7.80 9.83 0.35
CA ASP A 228 -8.10 9.25 1.65
C ASP A 228 -7.59 7.81 1.72
N VAL A 229 -6.58 7.58 2.56
CA VAL A 229 -5.96 6.26 2.80
C VAL A 229 -6.59 5.59 4.03
N GLY A 230 -7.30 6.35 4.84
CA GLY A 230 -7.89 5.88 6.08
C GLY A 230 -8.92 4.76 5.86
N ILE A 231 -8.86 3.75 6.72
CA ILE A 231 -9.88 2.71 6.80
C ILE A 231 -10.29 2.60 8.26
N ASN A 232 -11.43 3.14 8.58
CA ASN A 232 -12.00 3.16 9.92
C ASN A 232 -13.35 2.45 9.94
N ARG A 233 -13.76 1.98 11.09
CA ARG A 233 -15.10 1.38 11.28
C ARG A 233 -15.85 2.17 12.35
N VAL A 234 -16.96 2.79 11.95
CA VAL A 234 -17.87 3.52 12.82
C VAL A 234 -19.26 2.93 12.66
N ASP A 235 -19.89 2.51 13.74
CA ASP A 235 -21.22 1.88 13.76
C ASP A 235 -21.36 0.72 12.72
N GLY A 236 -20.32 -0.12 12.64
CA GLY A 236 -20.26 -1.25 11.72
C GLY A 236 -20.00 -0.89 10.25
N LYS A 237 -20.00 0.39 9.88
CA LYS A 237 -19.74 0.87 8.51
C LYS A 237 -18.29 1.33 8.34
N LEU A 238 -17.75 1.10 7.15
CA LEU A 238 -16.42 1.61 6.79
C LEU A 238 -16.50 3.09 6.40
N CYS A 239 -15.55 3.86 6.89
CA CYS A 239 -15.34 5.26 6.49
C CYS A 239 -13.84 5.58 6.46
N GLY A 240 -13.48 6.66 5.79
CA GLY A 240 -12.11 7.16 5.72
C GLY A 240 -11.75 8.15 6.82
N ASP A 241 -10.58 8.74 6.68
CA ASP A 241 -10.09 9.85 7.52
C ASP A 241 -10.71 11.20 7.10
N VAL A 242 -11.32 11.26 5.92
CA VAL A 242 -11.92 12.46 5.33
C VAL A 242 -13.44 12.45 5.55
N ASP A 243 -14.02 13.59 5.89
CA ASP A 243 -15.46 13.78 5.89
C ASP A 243 -15.94 13.93 4.43
N PHE A 244 -16.26 12.78 3.84
CA PHE A 244 -16.40 12.59 2.40
C PHE A 244 -17.41 13.52 1.75
N GLU A 245 -18.64 13.60 2.27
CA GLU A 245 -19.73 14.33 1.62
C GLU A 245 -19.41 15.84 1.46
N PRO A 246 -19.09 16.60 2.54
CA PRO A 246 -18.80 18.03 2.40
C PRO A 246 -17.50 18.28 1.65
N VAL A 247 -16.46 17.41 1.79
CA VAL A 247 -15.20 17.55 1.07
C VAL A 247 -15.38 17.28 -0.42
N SER A 248 -16.23 16.33 -0.81
CA SER A 248 -16.52 16.04 -2.21
C SER A 248 -17.16 17.19 -2.98
N GLN A 249 -17.82 18.13 -2.30
CA GLN A 249 -18.38 19.32 -2.92
C GLN A 249 -17.34 20.40 -3.21
N LYS A 250 -16.15 20.27 -2.60
CA LYS A 250 -15.08 21.27 -2.66
C LYS A 250 -13.86 20.79 -3.46
N ALA A 251 -13.52 19.52 -3.36
CA ALA A 251 -12.42 18.91 -4.09
C ALA A 251 -12.69 18.79 -5.60
N SER A 252 -11.63 18.71 -6.41
CA SER A 252 -11.73 18.33 -7.84
C SER A 252 -11.77 16.81 -8.02
N TYR A 253 -10.97 16.08 -7.20
CA TYR A 253 -10.92 14.62 -7.17
C TYR A 253 -10.91 14.15 -5.72
N ILE A 254 -11.54 12.99 -5.48
CA ILE A 254 -11.56 12.37 -4.15
C ILE A 254 -11.60 10.84 -4.27
N THR A 255 -10.88 10.13 -3.38
CA THR A 255 -11.01 8.69 -3.26
C THR A 255 -12.17 8.31 -2.35
N PRO A 256 -13.05 7.37 -2.72
CA PRO A 256 -14.09 6.87 -1.84
C PRO A 256 -13.55 5.86 -0.81
N VAL A 257 -14.17 5.79 0.37
CA VAL A 257 -13.91 4.73 1.37
C VAL A 257 -15.26 4.14 1.80
N PRO A 258 -15.49 2.85 1.52
CA PRO A 258 -14.64 1.88 0.81
C PRO A 258 -14.61 2.10 -0.72
N GLY A 259 -13.60 1.53 -1.39
CA GLY A 259 -13.54 1.49 -2.86
C GLY A 259 -12.39 2.29 -3.48
N GLY A 260 -11.67 3.09 -2.69
CA GLY A 260 -10.49 3.84 -3.12
C GLY A 260 -9.18 3.07 -2.92
N VAL A 261 -8.22 3.70 -2.21
CA VAL A 261 -6.83 3.24 -2.04
C VAL A 261 -6.70 1.80 -1.54
N GLY A 262 -7.60 1.36 -0.63
CA GLY A 262 -7.55 -0.01 -0.08
C GLY A 262 -7.68 -1.12 -1.14
N LYS A 263 -8.33 -0.85 -2.29
CA LYS A 263 -8.40 -1.79 -3.42
C LYS A 263 -7.07 -1.86 -4.17
N MET A 264 -6.41 -0.72 -4.30
CA MET A 264 -5.10 -0.63 -4.95
C MET A 264 -4.00 -1.32 -4.15
N THR A 265 -4.09 -1.35 -2.82
CA THR A 265 -3.06 -2.01 -1.97
C THR A 265 -2.84 -3.48 -2.36
N ILE A 266 -3.93 -4.24 -2.61
CA ILE A 266 -3.81 -5.64 -3.04
C ILE A 266 -3.27 -5.74 -4.46
N ALA A 267 -3.72 -4.90 -5.38
CA ALA A 267 -3.22 -4.88 -6.74
C ALA A 267 -1.71 -4.54 -6.80
N MET A 268 -1.25 -3.60 -5.97
CA MET A 268 0.17 -3.26 -5.87
C MET A 268 1.02 -4.35 -5.22
N LEU A 269 0.48 -5.12 -4.29
CA LEU A 269 1.15 -6.31 -3.77
C LEU A 269 1.39 -7.34 -4.89
N MET A 270 0.40 -7.55 -5.74
CA MET A 270 0.55 -8.43 -6.91
C MET A 270 1.58 -7.86 -7.90
N ASP A 271 1.55 -6.55 -8.15
CA ASP A 271 2.53 -5.88 -9.02
C ASP A 271 3.96 -6.00 -8.47
N ASN A 272 4.17 -5.78 -7.18
CA ASN A 272 5.46 -5.98 -6.53
C ASN A 272 5.94 -7.45 -6.67
N THR A 273 5.02 -8.42 -6.49
CA THR A 273 5.34 -9.85 -6.63
C THR A 273 5.73 -10.20 -8.06
N VAL A 274 5.00 -9.71 -9.06
CA VAL A 274 5.31 -9.94 -10.47
C VAL A 274 6.63 -9.27 -10.86
N ALA A 275 6.86 -8.01 -10.42
CA ALA A 275 8.11 -7.31 -10.68
C ALA A 275 9.33 -8.03 -10.05
N ALA A 276 9.19 -8.58 -8.83
CA ALA A 276 10.22 -9.39 -8.21
C ALA A 276 10.51 -10.68 -9.01
N ALA A 277 9.46 -11.32 -9.53
CA ALA A 277 9.60 -12.50 -10.39
C ALA A 277 10.28 -12.17 -11.73
N GLU A 278 9.94 -11.03 -12.36
CA GLU A 278 10.59 -10.57 -13.59
C GLU A 278 12.09 -10.32 -13.38
N LYS A 279 12.47 -9.68 -12.27
CA LYS A 279 13.88 -9.47 -11.90
C LYS A 279 14.63 -10.78 -11.67
N ALA A 280 14.01 -11.73 -10.96
CA ALA A 280 14.58 -13.03 -10.70
C ALA A 280 14.74 -13.85 -11.99
N ALA A 281 13.73 -13.84 -12.87
CA ALA A 281 13.78 -14.53 -14.16
C ALA A 281 14.80 -13.93 -15.14
N ALA A 282 15.10 -12.64 -15.05
CA ALA A 282 16.13 -11.99 -15.87
C ALA A 282 17.56 -12.27 -15.42
N ALA A 283 17.74 -12.79 -14.20
CA ALA A 283 19.04 -13.14 -13.62
C ALA A 283 19.43 -14.62 -13.88
N LEU A 284 18.54 -15.41 -14.49
CA LEU A 284 18.77 -16.80 -14.91
C LEU A 284 19.31 -16.86 -16.35
#